data_7f7d08684309089a4a051eb9298a56ea
#
_entry.id   7f7d08684309089a4a051eb9298a56ea
#
_cell.length_a   1.000
_cell.length_b   1.000
_cell.length_c   1.000
_cell.angle_alpha   90.00
_cell.angle_beta   90.00
_cell.angle_gamma   90.00
#
_symmetry.space_group_name_H-M   'P 1'
#
loop_
_entity.id
_entity.type
_entity.pdbx_description
1 polymer ?
#
loop_
_entity_poly.entity_id
_entity_poly.type
_entity_poly.pdbx_seq_one_letter_code
_entity_poly.pdbx_strand_id
1 'polypeptide(L)'
;MKSEQKERSIHRLPDAELDIMLVLWKSNDPLKVSDIHAALQATRPCSKPAVHTLIERLGAKDFVRIETVDAPTPYKLIAPIVKENEYRASESDTFVDKLCRGNWRTLIATLVDTGKISQDDIDDIAELIRQRAESDPEEN
;
A
#
# COMPACT_ATOMS: atom_id res chain seq x y z
N MET A 1 -21.02 6.77 3.94
CA MET A 1 -20.69 7.16 5.26
C MET A 1 -19.23 6.96 5.55
N LYS A 2 -18.64 8.00 6.04
CA LYS A 2 -17.20 7.95 6.29
C LYS A 2 -16.84 6.98 7.37
N SER A 3 -17.65 6.89 8.40
CA SER A 3 -17.34 5.99 9.50
C SER A 3 -17.34 4.56 9.03
N GLU A 4 -18.19 4.22 8.09
CA GLU A 4 -18.22 2.87 7.57
C GLU A 4 -16.94 2.55 6.80
N GLN A 5 -16.46 3.52 6.04
CA GLN A 5 -15.21 3.31 5.31
C GLN A 5 -14.03 3.18 6.25
N LYS A 6 -14.03 3.96 7.31
CA LYS A 6 -12.96 3.88 8.28
C LYS A 6 -12.94 2.54 8.99
N GLU A 7 -14.12 1.99 9.19
CA GLU A 7 -14.21 0.73 9.90
C GLU A 7 -13.95 -0.46 9.01
N ARG A 8 -13.93 -0.24 7.70
CA ARG A 8 -13.66 -1.34 6.81
C ARG A 8 -12.24 -1.81 7.01
N SER A 9 -12.14 -3.09 7.33
CA SER A 9 -10.86 -3.72 7.58
C SER A 9 -10.12 -3.87 6.25
N ILE A 10 -8.86 -3.46 6.24
CA ILE A 10 -7.98 -3.68 5.09
C ILE A 10 -7.10 -4.86 5.45
N HIS A 11 -7.19 -5.91 4.66
CA HIS A 11 -6.43 -7.12 4.92
C HIS A 11 -4.94 -6.87 4.77
N ARG A 12 -4.16 -7.44 5.67
CA ARG A 12 -2.73 -7.46 5.49
C ARG A 12 -2.41 -8.45 4.39
N LEU A 13 -1.61 -8.03 3.43
CA LEU A 13 -1.32 -8.86 2.27
C LEU A 13 -0.07 -9.70 2.47
N PRO A 14 -0.10 -10.95 2.01
CA PRO A 14 1.14 -11.72 1.87
C PRO A 14 2.11 -10.99 0.94
N ASP A 15 3.39 -11.25 1.11
CA ASP A 15 4.43 -10.53 0.36
C ASP A 15 4.23 -10.61 -1.14
N ALA A 16 3.83 -11.77 -1.64
CA ALA A 16 3.68 -11.93 -3.09
C ALA A 16 2.56 -11.03 -3.63
N GLU A 17 1.46 -10.93 -2.89
CA GLU A 17 0.34 -10.07 -3.29
C GLU A 17 0.71 -8.61 -3.15
N LEU A 18 1.45 -8.28 -2.10
CA LEU A 18 1.89 -6.91 -1.90
C LEU A 18 2.81 -6.46 -3.03
N ASP A 19 3.68 -7.35 -3.50
CA ASP A 19 4.56 -7.00 -4.61
C ASP A 19 3.78 -6.59 -5.85
N ILE A 20 2.65 -7.24 -6.10
CA ILE A 20 1.79 -6.84 -7.22
C ILE A 20 1.20 -5.46 -6.98
N MET A 21 0.71 -5.21 -5.76
CA MET A 21 0.16 -3.89 -5.46
C MET A 21 1.22 -2.80 -5.59
N LEU A 22 2.47 -3.09 -5.21
CA LEU A 22 3.54 -2.11 -5.37
C LEU A 22 3.77 -1.76 -6.83
N VAL A 23 3.65 -2.72 -7.72
CA VAL A 23 3.74 -2.46 -9.15
C VAL A 23 2.58 -1.57 -9.60
N LEU A 24 1.37 -1.91 -9.17
CA LEU A 24 0.18 -1.14 -9.57
C LEU A 24 0.21 0.28 -9.03
N TRP A 25 0.66 0.45 -7.80
CA TRP A 25 0.68 1.78 -7.18
C TRP A 25 1.70 2.70 -7.85
N LYS A 26 2.73 2.15 -8.46
CA LYS A 26 3.72 2.96 -9.18
C LYS A 26 3.21 3.43 -10.52
N SER A 27 2.18 2.77 -11.05
CA SER A 27 1.65 3.10 -12.36
C SER A 27 0.49 4.07 -12.21
N ASN A 28 0.39 5.03 -13.13
CA ASN A 28 -0.74 5.95 -13.15
C ASN A 28 -1.93 5.36 -13.89
N ASP A 29 -1.71 4.28 -14.62
CA ASP A 29 -2.74 3.68 -15.47
C ASP A 29 -2.94 2.22 -15.12
N PRO A 30 -4.11 1.67 -15.42
CA PRO A 30 -4.31 0.22 -15.26
C PRO A 30 -3.28 -0.54 -16.08
N LEU A 31 -2.91 -1.72 -15.61
CA LEU A 31 -1.87 -2.52 -16.24
C LEU A 31 -2.43 -3.85 -16.71
N LYS A 32 -1.85 -4.37 -17.79
CA LYS A 32 -2.14 -5.71 -18.25
C LYS A 32 -1.39 -6.72 -17.38
N VAL A 33 -1.88 -7.95 -17.38
CA VAL A 33 -1.20 -9.02 -16.66
C VAL A 33 0.26 -9.16 -17.13
N SER A 34 0.48 -9.03 -18.43
CA SER A 34 1.84 -9.16 -18.97
C SER A 34 2.77 -8.06 -18.48
N ASP A 35 2.22 -6.84 -18.31
CA ASP A 35 3.01 -5.73 -17.77
C ASP A 35 3.40 -5.99 -16.32
N ILE A 36 2.45 -6.50 -15.55
CA ILE A 36 2.71 -6.83 -14.14
C ILE A 36 3.74 -7.93 -14.05
N HIS A 37 3.58 -8.96 -14.88
CA HIS A 37 4.51 -10.08 -14.89
C HIS A 37 5.93 -9.60 -15.22
N ALA A 38 6.06 -8.74 -16.22
CA ALA A 38 7.37 -8.23 -16.61
C ALA A 38 8.00 -7.42 -15.47
N ALA A 39 7.20 -6.59 -14.80
CA ALA A 39 7.71 -5.76 -13.71
C ALA A 39 8.16 -6.61 -12.52
N LEU A 40 7.50 -7.73 -12.27
CA LEU A 40 7.85 -8.59 -11.15
C LEU A 40 9.14 -9.34 -11.35
N GLN A 41 9.60 -9.49 -12.59
CA GLN A 41 10.83 -10.25 -12.83
C GLN A 41 12.04 -9.67 -12.11
N ALA A 42 12.02 -8.38 -11.82
CA ALA A 42 13.13 -7.73 -11.12
C ALA A 42 13.11 -8.01 -9.61
N THR A 43 11.95 -8.24 -9.03
CA THR A 43 11.83 -8.39 -7.58
C THR A 43 11.36 -9.78 -7.15
N ARG A 44 10.44 -10.35 -7.89
CA ARG A 44 9.86 -11.66 -7.56
C ARG A 44 9.60 -12.41 -8.85
N PRO A 45 10.64 -13.02 -9.44
CA PRO A 45 10.42 -13.76 -10.68
C PRO A 45 9.41 -14.88 -10.47
N CYS A 46 8.44 -14.97 -11.36
CA CYS A 46 7.42 -15.99 -11.26
C CYS A 46 6.78 -16.17 -12.63
N SER A 47 5.98 -17.22 -12.75
CA SER A 47 5.32 -17.53 -14.02
C SER A 47 4.07 -16.68 -14.18
N LYS A 48 3.60 -16.57 -15.43
CA LYS A 48 2.35 -15.87 -15.69
C LYS A 48 1.17 -16.49 -14.95
N PRO A 49 1.01 -17.83 -14.95
CA PRO A 49 -0.10 -18.39 -14.16
C PRO A 49 -0.05 -18.03 -12.70
N ALA A 50 1.14 -17.91 -12.12
CA ALA A 50 1.28 -17.48 -10.73
C ALA A 50 0.77 -16.06 -10.56
N VAL A 51 1.09 -15.17 -11.51
CA VAL A 51 0.61 -13.79 -11.45
C VAL A 51 -0.90 -13.75 -11.52
N HIS A 52 -1.50 -14.55 -12.42
CA HIS A 52 -2.95 -14.62 -12.52
C HIS A 52 -3.58 -15.03 -11.20
N THR A 53 -3.03 -16.03 -10.54
CA THR A 53 -3.55 -16.50 -9.27
C THR A 53 -3.50 -15.41 -8.21
N LEU A 54 -2.39 -14.69 -8.15
CA LEU A 54 -2.23 -13.62 -7.18
C LEU A 54 -3.21 -12.49 -7.44
N ILE A 55 -3.42 -12.14 -8.71
CA ILE A 55 -4.36 -11.10 -9.07
C ILE A 55 -5.78 -11.50 -8.69
N GLU A 56 -6.13 -12.76 -8.90
CA GLU A 56 -7.45 -13.23 -8.51
C GLU A 56 -7.66 -13.15 -7.01
N ARG A 57 -6.63 -13.47 -6.25
CA ARG A 57 -6.71 -13.34 -4.79
C ARG A 57 -6.90 -11.89 -4.38
N LEU A 58 -6.18 -10.98 -5.03
CA LEU A 58 -6.35 -9.55 -4.75
C LEU A 58 -7.74 -9.08 -5.11
N GLY A 59 -8.29 -9.59 -6.21
CA GLY A 59 -9.66 -9.26 -6.59
C GLY A 59 -10.67 -9.75 -5.57
N ALA A 60 -10.47 -10.96 -5.05
CA ALA A 60 -11.36 -11.51 -4.04
C ALA A 60 -11.33 -10.71 -2.74
N LYS A 61 -10.21 -10.05 -2.46
CA LYS A 61 -10.06 -9.20 -1.28
C LYS A 61 -10.47 -7.76 -1.54
N ASP A 62 -10.93 -7.45 -2.74
CA ASP A 62 -11.32 -6.10 -3.15
C ASP A 62 -10.16 -5.12 -3.15
N PHE A 63 -8.98 -5.59 -3.43
CA PHE A 63 -7.81 -4.72 -3.57
C PHE A 63 -7.66 -4.19 -4.99
N VAL A 64 -8.11 -4.97 -5.98
CA VAL A 64 -7.98 -4.57 -7.38
C VAL A 64 -9.29 -4.78 -8.11
N ARG A 65 -9.48 -3.97 -9.14
CA ARG A 65 -10.56 -4.14 -10.10
C ARG A 65 -9.97 -4.78 -11.33
N ILE A 66 -10.64 -5.83 -11.82
CA ILE A 66 -10.21 -6.56 -13.00
C ILE A 66 -11.23 -6.30 -14.09
N GLU A 67 -10.78 -5.71 -15.19
CA GLU A 67 -11.64 -5.34 -16.28
C GLU A 67 -11.20 -6.06 -17.53
N THR A 68 -12.15 -6.70 -18.23
CA THR A 68 -11.83 -7.34 -19.51
C THR A 68 -12.03 -6.34 -20.62
N VAL A 69 -11.01 -6.14 -21.44
CA VAL A 69 -11.11 -5.27 -22.60
C VAL A 69 -11.51 -6.10 -23.80
N ASP A 70 -12.58 -5.69 -24.45
CA ASP A 70 -13.12 -6.36 -25.63
C ASP A 70 -12.32 -5.93 -26.85
N ALA A 71 -11.55 -6.82 -27.40
CA ALA A 71 -10.66 -6.57 -28.52
C ALA A 71 -10.54 -7.85 -29.31
N PRO A 72 -9.93 -7.79 -30.53
CA PRO A 72 -9.74 -9.03 -31.28
C PRO A 72 -9.05 -10.11 -30.46
N THR A 73 -8.08 -9.72 -29.64
CA THR A 73 -7.52 -10.61 -28.63
C THR A 73 -7.80 -9.99 -27.28
N PRO A 74 -8.86 -10.44 -26.61
CA PRO A 74 -9.24 -9.80 -25.33
C PRO A 74 -8.15 -9.94 -24.30
N TYR A 75 -8.06 -8.93 -23.44
CA TYR A 75 -7.08 -8.93 -22.36
C TYR A 75 -7.70 -8.28 -21.14
N LYS A 76 -7.03 -8.41 -20.01
CA LYS A 76 -7.52 -7.85 -18.77
C LYS A 76 -6.67 -6.69 -18.34
N LEU A 77 -7.32 -5.68 -17.78
CA LEU A 77 -6.65 -4.52 -17.18
C LEU A 77 -6.89 -4.58 -15.68
N ILE A 78 -5.85 -4.35 -14.93
CA ILE A 78 -5.87 -4.42 -13.48
C ILE A 78 -5.61 -3.04 -12.91
N ALA A 79 -6.50 -2.58 -12.05
CA ALA A 79 -6.36 -1.27 -11.41
C ALA A 79 -6.53 -1.41 -9.91
N PRO A 80 -5.79 -0.66 -9.11
CA PRO A 80 -5.93 -0.75 -7.66
C PRO A 80 -7.23 -0.09 -7.20
N ILE A 81 -7.91 -0.72 -6.24
CA ILE A 81 -9.04 -0.14 -5.54
C ILE A 81 -8.55 0.46 -4.22
N VAL A 82 -7.74 -0.28 -3.49
CA VAL A 82 -7.13 0.20 -2.26
C VAL A 82 -5.92 1.04 -2.63
N LYS A 83 -5.87 2.26 -2.14
CA LYS A 83 -4.77 3.17 -2.45
C LYS A 83 -3.57 2.88 -1.56
N GLU A 84 -2.39 3.25 -2.06
CA GLU A 84 -1.16 2.99 -1.33
C GLU A 84 -1.16 3.63 0.05
N ASN A 85 -1.60 4.88 0.15
CA ASN A 85 -1.61 5.55 1.45
C ASN A 85 -2.60 4.92 2.41
N GLU A 86 -3.72 4.39 1.90
CA GLU A 86 -4.68 3.68 2.74
C GLU A 86 -4.07 2.42 3.33
N TYR A 87 -3.37 1.67 2.49
CA TYR A 87 -2.75 0.44 2.95
C TYR A 87 -1.63 0.74 3.94
N ARG A 88 -0.84 1.76 3.63
CA ARG A 88 0.26 2.16 4.52
C ARG A 88 -0.26 2.56 5.90
N ALA A 89 -1.34 3.34 5.93
CA ALA A 89 -1.92 3.77 7.20
C ALA A 89 -2.44 2.58 8.00
N SER A 90 -3.10 1.64 7.33
CA SER A 90 -3.63 0.46 7.99
C SER A 90 -2.51 -0.40 8.58
N GLU A 91 -1.43 -0.60 7.83
CA GLU A 91 -0.30 -1.40 8.31
C GLU A 91 0.41 -0.71 9.46
N SER A 92 0.52 0.61 9.41
CA SER A 92 1.15 1.36 10.51
C SER A 92 0.39 1.17 11.81
N ASP A 93 -0.94 1.29 11.74
CA ASP A 93 -1.77 1.11 12.93
C ASP A 93 -1.59 -0.28 13.52
N THR A 94 -1.63 -1.30 12.65
CA THR A 94 -1.49 -2.67 13.09
C THR A 94 -0.11 -2.91 13.72
N PHE A 95 0.93 -2.38 13.10
CA PHE A 95 2.28 -2.54 13.58
C PHE A 95 2.44 -1.91 14.97
N VAL A 96 1.96 -0.68 15.11
CA VAL A 96 2.07 0.03 16.39
C VAL A 96 1.27 -0.70 17.47
N ASP A 97 0.06 -1.16 17.14
CA ASP A 97 -0.78 -1.85 18.11
C ASP A 97 -0.14 -3.14 18.58
N LYS A 98 0.41 -3.92 17.66
CA LYS A 98 0.89 -5.25 18.01
C LYS A 98 2.30 -5.24 18.59
N LEU A 99 3.19 -4.49 17.98
CA LEU A 99 4.59 -4.56 18.36
C LEU A 99 5.00 -3.48 19.35
N CYS A 100 4.28 -2.37 19.37
CA CYS A 100 4.57 -1.27 20.26
C CYS A 100 3.47 -1.05 21.29
N ARG A 101 2.52 -1.97 21.37
CA ARG A 101 1.43 -1.93 22.36
C ARG A 101 0.67 -0.62 22.32
N GLY A 102 0.43 -0.12 21.11
CA GLY A 102 -0.30 1.12 20.91
C GLY A 102 0.52 2.37 21.19
N ASN A 103 1.80 2.23 21.46
CA ASN A 103 2.65 3.36 21.80
C ASN A 103 3.61 3.68 20.66
N TRP A 104 3.24 4.68 19.86
CA TRP A 104 4.06 5.09 18.72
C TRP A 104 5.44 5.60 19.14
N ARG A 105 5.56 6.08 20.39
CA ARG A 105 6.86 6.54 20.89
C ARG A 105 7.87 5.42 20.98
N THR A 106 7.39 4.20 21.26
CA THR A 106 8.25 3.02 21.25
C THR A 106 8.83 2.79 19.87
N LEU A 107 8.02 2.97 18.83
CA LEU A 107 8.51 2.82 17.46
C LEU A 107 9.58 3.85 17.16
N ILE A 108 9.33 5.11 17.49
CA ILE A 108 10.30 6.18 17.23
C ILE A 108 11.60 5.91 17.99
N ALA A 109 11.49 5.50 19.26
CA ALA A 109 12.67 5.22 20.06
C ALA A 109 13.51 4.10 19.44
N THR A 110 12.85 3.07 18.94
CA THR A 110 13.53 1.97 18.28
C THR A 110 14.28 2.47 17.03
N LEU A 111 13.65 3.32 16.25
CA LEU A 111 14.27 3.84 15.04
C LEU A 111 15.46 4.73 15.38
N VAL A 112 15.37 5.49 16.46
CA VAL A 112 16.49 6.31 16.91
C VAL A 112 17.64 5.41 17.37
N ASP A 113 17.31 4.40 18.18
CA ASP A 113 18.35 3.51 18.75
C ASP A 113 19.08 2.73 17.68
N THR A 114 18.40 2.39 16.59
CA THR A 114 19.03 1.63 15.51
C THR A 114 19.68 2.53 14.46
N GLY A 115 19.70 3.84 14.69
CA GLY A 115 20.35 4.78 13.78
C GLY A 115 19.57 5.10 12.52
N LYS A 116 18.29 4.75 12.49
CA LYS A 116 17.47 5.01 11.30
C LYS A 116 16.93 6.43 11.24
N ILE A 117 16.90 7.11 12.37
CA ILE A 117 16.39 8.48 12.45
C ILE A 117 17.46 9.35 13.07
N SER A 118 17.79 10.45 12.38
CA SER A 118 18.77 11.43 12.84
C SER A 118 18.06 12.67 13.37
N GLN A 119 18.85 13.60 13.93
CA GLN A 119 18.32 14.88 14.37
C GLN A 119 17.70 15.63 13.19
N ASP A 120 18.35 15.59 12.02
CA ASP A 120 17.81 16.25 10.84
C ASP A 120 16.46 15.65 10.46
N ASP A 121 16.32 14.35 10.57
CA ASP A 121 15.05 13.70 10.28
C ASP A 121 13.96 14.18 11.24
N ILE A 122 14.29 14.33 12.51
CA ILE A 122 13.33 14.83 13.49
C ILE A 122 12.90 16.26 13.14
N ASP A 123 13.86 17.08 12.73
CA ASP A 123 13.56 18.45 12.34
C ASP A 123 12.62 18.47 11.13
N ASP A 124 12.85 17.59 10.16
CA ASP A 124 11.99 17.48 8.99
C ASP A 124 10.58 17.04 9.38
N ILE A 125 10.48 16.08 10.30
CA ILE A 125 9.19 15.60 10.77
C ILE A 125 8.43 16.73 11.48
N ALA A 126 9.13 17.49 12.31
CA ALA A 126 8.51 18.59 13.01
C ALA A 126 7.95 19.63 12.03
N GLU A 127 8.71 19.91 10.97
CA GLU A 127 8.24 20.84 9.96
C GLU A 127 7.02 20.30 9.21
N LEU A 128 7.02 19.02 8.91
CA LEU A 128 5.90 18.39 8.24
C LEU A 128 4.62 18.50 9.09
N ILE A 129 4.76 18.28 10.40
CA ILE A 129 3.62 18.39 11.29
C ILE A 129 3.08 19.82 11.30
N ARG A 130 3.98 20.81 11.34
CA ARG A 130 3.57 22.20 11.31
C ARG A 130 2.82 22.54 10.04
N GLN A 131 3.33 22.07 8.90
CA GLN A 131 2.68 22.34 7.62
C GLN A 131 1.30 21.74 7.54
N ARG A 132 1.13 20.52 8.08
CA ARG A 132 -0.17 19.87 8.06
C ARG A 132 -1.17 20.60 8.95
N ALA A 133 -0.70 21.07 10.09
CA ALA A 133 -1.58 21.82 11.00
C ALA A 133 -2.03 23.13 10.36
N GLU A 134 -1.14 23.80 9.62
CA GLU A 134 -1.50 25.06 8.99
C GLU A 134 -2.43 24.88 7.82
N SER A 135 -2.25 23.80 7.05
CA SER A 135 -3.09 23.59 5.88
C SER A 135 -4.46 23.07 6.24
N ASP A 136 -4.65 22.60 7.46
CA ASP A 136 -5.92 22.06 7.90
C ASP A 136 -6.23 22.47 9.31
N PRO A 137 -6.37 23.79 9.56
CA PRO A 137 -6.53 24.29 10.95
C PRO A 137 -7.84 23.86 11.58
N GLU A 138 -8.80 23.45 10.80
CA GLU A 138 -10.10 23.10 11.36
C GLU A 138 -10.15 21.70 11.91
N GLU A 139 -9.10 20.94 11.71
CA GLU A 139 -9.04 19.61 12.27
C GLU A 139 -8.94 19.60 13.78
N ASN A 140 -8.68 20.70 14.36
CA ASN A 140 -8.51 20.79 15.83
C ASN A 140 -9.79 20.65 16.62
#